data_e7f0acc1c08e888d9b43fbb6c6ec5336
#
_entry.id   e7f0acc1c08e888d9b43fbb6c6ec5336
#
_cell.length_a   1.000
_cell.length_b   1.000
_cell.length_c   1.000
_cell.angle_alpha   90.00
_cell.angle_beta   90.00
_cell.angle_gamma   90.00
#
_symmetry.space_group_name_H-M   'P 1'
#
loop_
_entity.id
_entity.type
_entity.pdbx_description
1 polymer ?
#
loop_
_entity_poly.entity_id
_entity_poly.type
_entity_poly.pdbx_seq_one_letter_code
_entity_poly.pdbx_strand_id
1 'polypeptide(L)'
;MKALQRLSTLPLAGLILLMSVHPLHAQPSAPPKTTDVLVLMTLKAGVPREELAKVLPSEVRATVRLYLDGKLRQWFQRSDGKGVVFILPATTVADAQAIMESLPLAQANLVDHEYVALSPLGPLAALLGPTPDK
;
A
#
# COMPACT_ATOMS: atom_id res chain seq x y z
N MET A 1 -3.25 28.87 89.26
CA MET A 1 -4.03 30.04 88.66
C MET A 1 -3.89 29.98 87.18
N LYS A 2 -5.03 29.97 86.50
CA LYS A 2 -5.25 30.29 85.09
C LYS A 2 -4.54 29.45 84.06
N ALA A 3 -5.21 28.35 83.71
CA ALA A 3 -5.06 27.62 82.43
C ALA A 3 -5.63 28.45 81.26
N LEU A 4 -4.87 28.59 80.22
CA LEU A 4 -5.37 29.13 78.92
C LEU A 4 -5.37 27.95 77.94
N GLN A 5 -6.57 27.45 77.68
CA GLN A 5 -6.85 26.52 76.57
C GLN A 5 -6.65 27.25 75.23
N ARG A 6 -5.79 26.72 74.43
CA ARG A 6 -5.72 27.11 73.01
C ARG A 6 -6.44 26.05 72.18
N LEU A 7 -7.56 26.47 71.59
CA LEU A 7 -8.25 25.70 70.56
C LEU A 7 -7.37 25.67 69.29
N SER A 8 -6.98 24.48 68.92
CA SER A 8 -6.36 24.25 67.62
C SER A 8 -7.46 24.01 66.57
N THR A 9 -7.63 24.94 65.71
CA THR A 9 -8.47 24.79 64.50
C THR A 9 -7.70 24.00 63.45
N LEU A 10 -8.13 22.79 63.10
CA LEU A 10 -7.65 22.04 61.95
C LEU A 10 -8.20 22.64 60.66
N PRO A 11 -7.37 22.91 59.65
CA PRO A 11 -7.87 23.21 58.31
C PRO A 11 -8.26 21.92 57.60
N LEU A 12 -9.52 21.87 57.16
CA LEU A 12 -10.06 20.83 56.29
C LEU A 12 -9.40 20.97 54.91
N ALA A 13 -8.36 20.21 54.62
CA ALA A 13 -7.76 20.16 53.30
C ALA A 13 -8.67 19.40 52.33
N GLY A 14 -9.39 20.14 51.51
CA GLY A 14 -10.21 19.57 50.42
C GLY A 14 -9.29 18.92 49.37
N LEU A 15 -9.38 17.59 49.28
CA LEU A 15 -8.73 16.81 48.24
C LEU A 15 -9.49 16.98 46.91
N ILE A 16 -9.04 17.94 46.08
CA ILE A 16 -9.57 18.08 44.73
C ILE A 16 -8.95 16.97 43.88
N LEU A 17 -9.73 15.93 43.60
CA LEU A 17 -9.37 14.87 42.65
C LEU A 17 -9.48 15.42 41.24
N LEU A 18 -8.36 15.89 40.68
CA LEU A 18 -8.25 16.27 39.27
C LEU A 18 -8.34 15.01 38.41
N MET A 19 -9.54 14.74 37.90
CA MET A 19 -9.76 13.75 36.83
C MET A 19 -9.08 14.26 35.56
N SER A 20 -7.87 13.82 35.30
CA SER A 20 -7.20 14.05 34.02
C SER A 20 -7.91 13.28 32.94
N VAL A 21 -8.81 13.97 32.21
CA VAL A 21 -9.39 13.45 30.98
C VAL A 21 -8.26 13.44 29.91
N HIS A 22 -7.64 12.30 29.74
CA HIS A 22 -6.68 12.11 28.65
C HIS A 22 -7.51 12.01 27.35
N PRO A 23 -7.33 12.94 26.39
CA PRO A 23 -7.95 12.75 25.09
C PRO A 23 -7.33 11.49 24.47
N LEU A 24 -8.20 10.53 24.13
CA LEU A 24 -7.83 9.36 23.36
C LEU A 24 -7.42 9.84 21.98
N HIS A 25 -6.13 10.15 21.80
CA HIS A 25 -5.58 10.43 20.49
C HIS A 25 -5.61 9.11 19.72
N ALA A 26 -6.51 9.01 18.76
CA ALA A 26 -6.44 7.98 17.74
C ALA A 26 -5.05 8.13 17.07
N GLN A 27 -4.13 7.21 17.34
CA GLN A 27 -2.86 7.18 16.65
C GLN A 27 -3.14 6.99 15.16
N PRO A 28 -2.57 7.83 14.29
CA PRO A 28 -2.68 7.58 12.86
C PRO A 28 -2.11 6.19 12.61
N SER A 29 -2.97 5.28 12.12
CA SER A 29 -2.53 3.95 11.70
C SER A 29 -1.45 4.12 10.64
N ALA A 30 -0.33 3.40 10.80
CA ALA A 30 0.72 3.39 9.79
C ALA A 30 0.12 3.11 8.41
N PRO A 31 0.59 3.77 7.35
CA PRO A 31 0.07 3.54 6.00
C PRO A 31 0.16 2.06 5.66
N PRO A 32 -0.85 1.49 5.00
CA PRO A 32 -0.85 0.09 4.65
C PRO A 32 0.36 -0.25 3.79
N LYS A 33 1.04 -1.37 4.13
CA LYS A 33 2.25 -1.81 3.46
C LYS A 33 1.93 -2.30 2.05
N THR A 34 2.65 -1.81 1.04
CA THR A 34 2.55 -2.31 -0.33
C THR A 34 2.96 -3.79 -0.40
N THR A 35 2.14 -4.60 -1.03
CA THR A 35 2.38 -6.04 -1.24
C THR A 35 2.54 -6.41 -2.70
N ASP A 36 1.94 -5.64 -3.59
CA ASP A 36 1.97 -5.82 -5.02
C ASP A 36 1.97 -4.47 -5.73
N VAL A 37 2.40 -4.46 -6.98
CA VAL A 37 2.27 -3.30 -7.86
C VAL A 37 1.51 -3.72 -9.12
N LEU A 38 0.42 -3.01 -9.40
CA LEU A 38 -0.27 -3.11 -10.67
C LEU A 38 0.44 -2.20 -11.67
N VAL A 39 0.71 -2.73 -12.85
CA VAL A 39 1.31 -1.98 -13.96
C VAL A 39 0.38 -1.99 -15.16
N LEU A 40 0.03 -0.83 -15.65
CA LEU A 40 -0.68 -0.65 -16.91
C LEU A 40 0.35 -0.34 -18.00
N MET A 41 0.59 -1.30 -18.88
CA MET A 41 1.43 -1.11 -20.05
C MET A 41 0.55 -0.70 -21.22
N THR A 42 0.89 0.39 -21.87
CA THR A 42 0.18 0.90 -23.06
C THR A 42 1.15 1.05 -24.22
N LEU A 43 0.79 0.54 -25.38
CA LEU A 43 1.56 0.75 -26.60
C LEU A 43 1.50 2.24 -27.00
N LYS A 44 2.65 2.83 -27.30
CA LYS A 44 2.74 4.22 -27.71
C LYS A 44 2.00 4.46 -29.01
N ALA A 45 1.41 5.62 -29.15
CA ALA A 45 0.73 6.00 -30.38
C ALA A 45 1.71 6.08 -31.56
N GLY A 46 1.29 5.58 -32.72
CA GLY A 46 2.10 5.65 -33.95
C GLY A 46 3.19 4.59 -34.06
N VAL A 47 3.31 3.64 -33.14
CA VAL A 47 4.26 2.52 -33.27
C VAL A 47 3.86 1.66 -34.48
N PRO A 48 4.78 1.46 -35.48
CA PRO A 48 4.50 0.63 -36.64
C PRO A 48 4.32 -0.84 -36.21
N ARG A 49 3.35 -1.54 -36.83
CA ARG A 49 3.13 -2.97 -36.56
C ARG A 49 4.34 -3.84 -36.82
N GLU A 50 5.14 -3.49 -37.82
CA GLU A 50 6.36 -4.21 -38.18
C GLU A 50 7.44 -4.10 -37.09
N GLU A 51 7.55 -2.95 -36.45
CA GLU A 51 8.50 -2.71 -35.35
C GLU A 51 8.04 -3.51 -34.12
N LEU A 52 6.77 -3.44 -33.77
CA LEU A 52 6.21 -4.25 -32.70
C LEU A 52 6.42 -5.75 -32.95
N ALA A 53 6.17 -6.23 -34.18
CA ALA A 53 6.29 -7.64 -34.53
C ALA A 53 7.74 -8.17 -34.38
N LYS A 54 8.75 -7.32 -34.55
CA LYS A 54 10.17 -7.69 -34.34
C LYS A 54 10.50 -7.93 -32.87
N VAL A 55 9.92 -7.14 -31.97
CA VAL A 55 10.24 -7.15 -30.54
C VAL A 55 9.34 -8.11 -29.76
N LEU A 56 8.09 -8.27 -30.17
CA LEU A 56 7.07 -9.02 -29.45
C LEU A 56 7.47 -10.46 -29.08
N PRO A 57 8.14 -11.27 -29.92
CA PRO A 57 8.53 -12.63 -29.54
C PRO A 57 9.54 -12.67 -28.37
N SER A 58 10.43 -11.69 -28.27
CA SER A 58 11.36 -11.56 -27.15
C SER A 58 10.68 -11.07 -25.89
N GLU A 59 9.74 -10.14 -26.02
CA GLU A 59 8.89 -9.65 -24.93
C GLU A 59 8.11 -10.80 -24.28
N VAL A 60 7.40 -11.59 -25.08
CA VAL A 60 6.61 -12.73 -24.57
C VAL A 60 7.49 -13.71 -23.81
N ARG A 61 8.67 -14.05 -24.37
CA ARG A 61 9.61 -14.96 -23.68
C ARG A 61 10.11 -14.39 -22.37
N ALA A 62 10.44 -13.10 -22.32
CA ALA A 62 10.91 -12.43 -21.10
C ALA A 62 9.79 -12.39 -20.04
N THR A 63 8.57 -12.05 -20.44
CA THR A 63 7.39 -12.03 -19.54
C THR A 63 7.09 -13.42 -18.96
N VAL A 64 7.14 -14.47 -19.79
CA VAL A 64 6.97 -15.86 -19.32
C VAL A 64 8.05 -16.24 -18.30
N ARG A 65 9.30 -15.83 -18.50
CA ARG A 65 10.36 -16.04 -17.50
C ARG A 65 10.07 -15.35 -16.19
N LEU A 66 9.64 -14.09 -16.22
CA LEU A 66 9.25 -13.37 -14.99
C LEU A 66 8.15 -14.13 -14.22
N TYR A 67 7.19 -14.71 -14.95
CA TYR A 67 6.14 -15.51 -14.34
C TYR A 67 6.68 -16.80 -13.69
N LEU A 68 7.51 -17.54 -14.40
CA LEU A 68 8.11 -18.78 -13.90
C LEU A 68 9.06 -18.52 -12.72
N ASP A 69 9.74 -17.37 -12.71
CA ASP A 69 10.63 -16.94 -11.63
C ASP A 69 9.86 -16.35 -10.42
N GLY A 70 8.53 -16.31 -10.46
CA GLY A 70 7.69 -15.74 -9.40
C GLY A 70 7.77 -14.22 -9.28
N LYS A 71 8.33 -13.52 -10.27
CA LYS A 71 8.43 -12.05 -10.33
C LYS A 71 7.20 -11.39 -10.97
N LEU A 72 6.31 -12.19 -11.50
CA LEU A 72 5.03 -11.79 -12.06
C LEU A 72 3.95 -12.72 -11.54
N ARG A 73 2.91 -12.17 -10.90
CA ARG A 73 1.79 -12.98 -10.40
C ARG A 73 0.78 -13.30 -11.48
N GLN A 74 0.35 -12.26 -12.19
CA GLN A 74 -0.70 -12.33 -13.20
C GLN A 74 -0.46 -11.27 -14.27
N TRP A 75 -0.93 -11.55 -15.49
CA TRP A 75 -1.03 -10.55 -16.54
C TRP A 75 -2.28 -10.80 -17.37
N PHE A 76 -2.82 -9.72 -17.90
CA PHE A 76 -4.06 -9.72 -18.67
C PHE A 76 -3.93 -8.80 -19.88
N GLN A 77 -4.40 -9.27 -21.02
CA GLN A 77 -4.61 -8.37 -22.16
C GLN A 77 -5.78 -7.43 -21.85
N ARG A 78 -5.62 -6.17 -22.13
CA ARG A 78 -6.70 -5.20 -22.01
C ARG A 78 -7.74 -5.46 -23.11
N SER A 79 -9.03 -5.44 -22.74
CA SER A 79 -10.13 -5.66 -23.69
C SER A 79 -10.24 -4.57 -24.76
N ASP A 80 -9.68 -3.37 -24.51
CA ASP A 80 -9.59 -2.28 -25.49
C ASP A 80 -8.45 -2.48 -26.51
N GLY A 81 -7.67 -3.54 -26.39
CA GLY A 81 -6.55 -3.86 -27.27
C GLY A 81 -5.34 -2.94 -27.15
N LYS A 82 -5.31 -2.00 -26.19
CA LYS A 82 -4.27 -0.98 -26.09
C LYS A 82 -3.05 -1.40 -25.29
N GLY A 83 -3.05 -2.60 -24.73
CA GLY A 83 -1.89 -3.06 -23.97
C GLY A 83 -2.20 -4.20 -23.00
N VAL A 84 -1.40 -4.30 -21.96
CA VAL A 84 -1.41 -5.39 -20.99
C VAL A 84 -1.41 -4.82 -19.56
N VAL A 85 -2.08 -5.51 -18.65
CA VAL A 85 -2.02 -5.25 -17.21
C VAL A 85 -1.17 -6.33 -16.57
N PHE A 86 -0.24 -5.94 -15.69
CA PHE A 86 0.58 -6.86 -14.92
C PHE A 86 0.34 -6.64 -13.42
N ILE A 87 0.45 -7.72 -12.65
CA ILE A 87 0.51 -7.67 -11.18
C ILE A 87 1.81 -8.30 -10.73
N LEU A 88 2.70 -7.47 -10.18
CA LEU A 88 4.02 -7.87 -9.71
C LEU A 88 4.03 -7.95 -8.18
N PRO A 89 4.63 -9.00 -7.59
CA PRO A 89 4.84 -9.11 -6.14
C PRO A 89 6.00 -8.22 -5.69
N ALA A 90 5.85 -6.90 -5.89
CA ALA A 90 6.85 -5.90 -5.54
C ALA A 90 6.37 -5.07 -4.36
N THR A 91 7.26 -4.79 -3.42
CA THR A 91 6.96 -4.00 -2.22
C THR A 91 7.15 -2.50 -2.41
N THR A 92 7.73 -2.10 -3.54
CA THR A 92 7.90 -0.71 -3.96
C THR A 92 7.60 -0.55 -5.44
N VAL A 93 7.17 0.65 -5.83
CA VAL A 93 7.01 1.01 -7.24
C VAL A 93 8.36 0.98 -7.97
N ALA A 94 9.45 1.36 -7.30
CA ALA A 94 10.79 1.36 -7.91
C ALA A 94 11.24 -0.06 -8.30
N ASP A 95 10.95 -1.08 -7.47
CA ASP A 95 11.28 -2.47 -7.80
C ASP A 95 10.49 -2.96 -9.02
N ALA A 96 9.19 -2.65 -9.08
CA ALA A 96 8.33 -2.98 -10.21
C ALA A 96 8.80 -2.27 -11.49
N GLN A 97 9.18 -1.01 -11.38
CA GLN A 97 9.70 -0.21 -12.48
C GLN A 97 10.99 -0.81 -13.05
N ALA A 98 11.95 -1.18 -12.19
CA ALA A 98 13.19 -1.82 -12.62
C ALA A 98 12.94 -3.13 -13.39
N ILE A 99 11.94 -3.93 -12.97
CA ILE A 99 11.55 -5.15 -13.67
C ILE A 99 10.97 -4.81 -15.06
N MET A 100 10.01 -3.90 -15.12
CA MET A 100 9.30 -3.56 -16.38
C MET A 100 10.21 -2.87 -17.39
N GLU A 101 11.10 -1.99 -16.94
CA GLU A 101 12.09 -1.32 -17.81
C GLU A 101 13.16 -2.26 -18.38
N SER A 102 13.34 -3.44 -17.78
CA SER A 102 14.23 -4.48 -18.32
C SER A 102 13.62 -5.25 -19.49
N LEU A 103 12.31 -5.13 -19.72
CA LEU A 103 11.62 -5.85 -20.77
C LEU A 103 11.88 -5.26 -22.17
N PRO A 104 11.90 -6.09 -23.22
CA PRO A 104 12.29 -5.69 -24.58
C PRO A 104 11.44 -4.55 -25.17
N LEU A 105 10.14 -4.51 -24.95
CA LEU A 105 9.28 -3.42 -25.44
C LEU A 105 9.60 -2.08 -24.80
N ALA A 106 9.92 -2.10 -23.49
CA ALA A 106 10.33 -0.91 -22.76
C ALA A 106 11.70 -0.42 -23.25
N GLN A 107 12.66 -1.33 -23.42
CA GLN A 107 13.99 -1.01 -23.92
C GLN A 107 13.99 -0.47 -25.34
N ALA A 108 13.06 -0.94 -26.17
CA ALA A 108 12.82 -0.40 -27.51
C ALA A 108 12.01 0.91 -27.49
N ASN A 109 11.61 1.41 -26.32
CA ASN A 109 10.81 2.63 -26.13
C ASN A 109 9.46 2.60 -26.89
N LEU A 110 8.84 1.42 -26.99
CA LEU A 110 7.59 1.22 -27.72
C LEU A 110 6.36 1.32 -26.82
N VAL A 111 6.53 1.32 -25.48
CA VAL A 111 5.43 1.30 -24.51
C VAL A 111 5.63 2.38 -23.44
N ASP A 112 4.52 2.76 -22.81
CA ASP A 112 4.47 3.55 -21.59
C ASP A 112 3.93 2.68 -20.46
N HIS A 113 4.37 2.96 -19.23
CA HIS A 113 3.95 2.27 -18.03
C HIS A 113 3.36 3.24 -17.01
N GLU A 114 2.25 2.84 -16.41
CA GLU A 114 1.68 3.48 -15.24
C GLU A 114 1.72 2.47 -14.08
N TYR A 115 2.12 2.92 -12.89
CA TYR A 115 2.34 2.06 -11.72
C TYR A 115 1.40 2.44 -10.59
N VAL A 116 0.69 1.46 -10.04
CA VAL A 116 -0.20 1.62 -8.89
C VAL A 116 0.24 0.67 -7.78
N ALA A 117 0.71 1.22 -6.66
CA ALA A 117 1.02 0.42 -5.49
C ALA A 117 -0.26 -0.15 -4.88
N LEU A 118 -0.28 -1.45 -4.62
CA LEU A 118 -1.40 -2.16 -4.03
C LEU A 118 -1.06 -2.57 -2.60
N SER A 119 -2.03 -2.42 -1.72
CA SER A 119 -1.96 -2.88 -0.34
C SER A 119 -3.18 -3.74 -0.04
N PRO A 120 -3.10 -4.68 0.90
CA PRO A 120 -4.30 -5.38 1.37
C PRO A 120 -5.35 -4.36 1.80
N LEU A 121 -6.62 -4.67 1.57
CA LEU A 121 -7.69 -3.92 2.20
C LEU A 121 -7.43 -3.85 3.70
N GLY A 122 -7.69 -2.69 4.30
CA GLY A 122 -7.51 -2.46 5.73
C GLY A 122 -8.14 -3.58 6.57
N PRO A 123 -7.97 -3.60 7.89
CA PRO A 123 -8.29 -4.76 8.71
C PRO A 123 -9.76 -5.19 8.50
N LEU A 124 -9.97 -6.18 7.64
CA LEU A 124 -11.31 -6.69 7.30
C LEU A 124 -12.07 -7.13 8.53
N ALA A 125 -11.38 -7.58 9.58
CA ALA A 125 -11.97 -7.91 10.86
C ALA A 125 -12.71 -6.73 11.51
N ALA A 126 -12.24 -5.49 11.28
CA ALA A 126 -12.92 -4.29 11.78
C ALA A 126 -14.27 -4.03 11.08
N LEU A 127 -14.45 -4.56 9.87
CA LEU A 127 -15.70 -4.44 9.11
C LEU A 127 -16.76 -5.45 9.58
N LEU A 128 -16.37 -6.49 10.31
CA LEU A 128 -17.27 -7.53 10.81
C LEU A 128 -17.93 -7.14 12.14
N GLY A 129 -17.53 -6.00 12.74
CA GLY A 129 -18.00 -5.60 14.06
C GLY A 129 -17.42 -6.46 15.20
N PRO A 130 -17.80 -6.19 16.45
CA PRO A 130 -17.39 -7.01 17.58
C PRO A 130 -17.98 -8.42 17.43
N THR A 131 -17.13 -9.44 17.66
CA THR A 131 -17.61 -10.84 17.69
C THR A 131 -18.64 -10.98 18.79
N PRO A 132 -19.86 -11.48 18.52
CA PRO A 132 -20.84 -11.70 19.58
C PRO A 132 -20.25 -12.69 20.58
N ASP A 133 -20.21 -12.28 21.86
CA ASP A 133 -19.81 -13.17 22.95
C ASP A 133 -20.71 -14.41 22.96
N LYS A 134 -20.09 -15.59 23.05
CA LYS A 134 -20.78 -16.88 23.19
C LYS A 134 -21.17 -17.11 24.62
#